data_febec0fd78a181de473744affeff3b9f
#
_entry.id   febec0fd78a181de473744affeff3b9f
#
_cell.length_a   1.000
_cell.length_b   1.000
_cell.length_c   1.000
_cell.angle_alpha   90.00
_cell.angle_beta   90.00
_cell.angle_gamma   90.00
#
_symmetry.space_group_name_H-M   'P 1'
#
loop_
_entity.id
_entity.type
_entity.pdbx_description
1 polymer ?
#
loop_
_entity_poly.entity_id
_entity_poly.type
_entity_poly.pdbx_seq_one_letter_code
_entity_poly.pdbx_strand_id
1 'polypeptide(L)'
;GRPVELHTQDTAGNPAQARTKTQELVERLNVHCIIGPLAAFEALAIDDYIRSSKTPILTVAGAEDMTQRKANPWLVRPSSTSAQCSYPMADYAFKELKHKRVATIGDDFAFGHECVAGFQKAFEDLGGKVVQKLWTPLNAPDYGTYLSQFKPNLDAVFTAHAGSNGLKFVRQMAEYGNKTQILGGFTPIDESLLQQIGEQGLGAITGCWYSAQIDNAINKRFVAEIQKEYKVDPGVYAAETYLCGEVLNHAVEAIKGKVEDKDALNKALHEAKLPDSLRGPLSFDEFGNVVGNIYIRKVEKKDGKYINAIIKTYPNVSQFWTYNKDEFLKNPVFSRDYPPAKNLE
;
A
#
# COMPACT_ATOMS: atom_id res chain seq x y z
N GLY A 1 5.54 32.98 1.19
CA GLY A 1 4.64 31.93 1.50
C GLY A 1 4.03 32.04 2.90
N ARG A 2 3.00 31.27 3.13
CA ARG A 2 2.38 31.13 4.46
C ARG A 2 3.15 30.06 5.26
N PRO A 3 3.31 30.21 6.58
CA PRO A 3 3.88 29.15 7.40
C PRO A 3 2.96 27.93 7.43
N VAL A 4 3.55 26.75 7.55
CA VAL A 4 2.84 25.48 7.77
C VAL A 4 2.99 25.12 9.23
N GLU A 5 1.88 24.85 9.91
CA GLU A 5 1.84 24.36 11.29
C GLU A 5 1.39 22.89 11.26
N LEU A 6 2.17 22.02 11.88
CA LEU A 6 1.88 20.59 11.96
C LEU A 6 1.36 20.23 13.35
N HIS A 7 0.13 19.71 13.39
CA HIS A 7 -0.47 19.12 14.58
C HIS A 7 -0.44 17.60 14.49
N THR A 8 0.31 16.95 15.37
CA THR A 8 0.44 15.50 15.38
C THR A 8 -0.45 14.89 16.47
N GLN A 9 -1.17 13.83 16.12
CA GLN A 9 -2.01 13.05 17.03
C GLN A 9 -1.66 11.55 16.90
N ASP A 10 -1.65 10.83 18.02
CA ASP A 10 -1.44 9.39 18.04
C ASP A 10 -2.80 8.70 18.28
N THR A 11 -3.14 7.78 17.38
CA THR A 11 -4.36 6.97 17.42
C THR A 11 -4.16 5.63 18.13
N ALA A 12 -2.91 5.27 18.41
CA ALA A 12 -2.49 4.00 19.03
C ALA A 12 -3.06 2.74 18.31
N GLY A 13 -3.34 2.82 17.00
CA GLY A 13 -3.96 1.72 16.25
C GLY A 13 -5.39 1.40 16.72
N ASN A 14 -6.13 2.40 17.21
CA ASN A 14 -7.46 2.22 17.80
C ASN A 14 -8.51 3.04 17.04
N PRO A 15 -9.55 2.42 16.44
CA PRO A 15 -10.58 3.13 15.66
C PRO A 15 -11.34 4.21 16.42
N ALA A 16 -11.64 3.97 17.70
CA ALA A 16 -12.35 4.95 18.52
C ALA A 16 -11.47 6.17 18.83
N GLN A 17 -10.19 5.94 19.11
CA GLN A 17 -9.22 7.02 19.29
C GLN A 17 -9.01 7.78 17.98
N ALA A 18 -8.89 7.09 16.84
CA ALA A 18 -8.77 7.73 15.52
C ALA A 18 -9.92 8.73 15.32
N ARG A 19 -11.17 8.33 15.62
CA ARG A 19 -12.33 9.22 15.53
C ARG A 19 -12.20 10.43 16.46
N THR A 20 -11.88 10.21 17.74
CA THR A 20 -11.73 11.30 18.73
C THR A 20 -10.63 12.28 18.32
N LYS A 21 -9.48 11.76 17.91
CA LYS A 21 -8.35 12.60 17.49
C LYS A 21 -8.63 13.36 16.20
N THR A 22 -9.34 12.77 15.26
CA THR A 22 -9.79 13.46 14.04
C THR A 22 -10.76 14.61 14.39
N GLN A 23 -11.71 14.39 15.27
CA GLN A 23 -12.61 15.45 15.75
C GLN A 23 -11.83 16.58 16.44
N GLU A 24 -10.86 16.25 17.27
CA GLU A 24 -10.00 17.25 17.92
C GLU A 24 -9.23 18.11 16.91
N LEU A 25 -8.66 17.49 15.87
CA LEU A 25 -7.97 18.21 14.80
C LEU A 25 -8.92 19.17 14.05
N VAL A 26 -10.12 18.72 13.73
CA VAL A 26 -11.09 19.50 12.93
C VAL A 26 -11.77 20.59 13.76
N GLU A 27 -12.31 20.24 14.93
CA GLU A 27 -13.20 21.13 15.68
C GLU A 27 -12.45 22.08 16.63
N ARG A 28 -11.35 21.62 17.22
CA ARG A 28 -10.59 22.40 18.18
C ARG A 28 -9.39 23.12 17.55
N LEU A 29 -8.64 22.39 16.67
CA LEU A 29 -7.44 22.93 16.07
C LEU A 29 -7.70 23.55 14.68
N ASN A 30 -8.90 23.36 14.12
CA ASN A 30 -9.32 23.95 12.85
C ASN A 30 -8.33 23.67 11.70
N VAL A 31 -7.81 22.44 11.61
CA VAL A 31 -6.86 22.08 10.55
C VAL A 31 -7.50 22.21 9.16
N HIS A 32 -6.72 22.64 8.17
CA HIS A 32 -7.17 22.78 6.79
C HIS A 32 -7.18 21.47 6.03
N CYS A 33 -6.29 20.52 6.40
CA CYS A 33 -6.15 19.22 5.78
C CYS A 33 -5.63 18.22 6.81
N ILE A 34 -5.99 16.94 6.65
CA ILE A 34 -5.51 15.83 7.48
C ILE A 34 -4.64 14.93 6.61
N ILE A 35 -3.55 14.40 7.16
CA ILE A 35 -2.75 13.33 6.57
C ILE A 35 -2.84 12.10 7.48
N GLY A 36 -3.25 10.97 6.94
CA GLY A 36 -3.50 9.74 7.69
C GLY A 36 -4.99 9.38 7.76
N PRO A 37 -5.42 8.47 8.66
CA PRO A 37 -4.60 7.52 9.39
C PRO A 37 -4.00 6.43 8.45
N LEU A 38 -3.14 5.56 9.02
CA LEU A 38 -2.51 4.50 8.27
C LEU A 38 -3.37 3.24 8.15
N ALA A 39 -3.93 2.76 9.25
CA ALA A 39 -4.63 1.48 9.26
C ALA A 39 -6.02 1.58 8.61
N ALA A 40 -6.37 0.59 7.78
CA ALA A 40 -7.65 0.54 7.08
C ALA A 40 -8.86 0.64 8.04
N PHE A 41 -8.80 -0.04 9.18
CA PHE A 41 -9.89 -0.01 10.17
C PHE A 41 -10.03 1.36 10.86
N GLU A 42 -8.96 2.12 11.02
CA GLU A 42 -9.00 3.50 11.54
C GLU A 42 -9.57 4.46 10.48
N ALA A 43 -9.14 4.33 9.24
CA ALA A 43 -9.63 5.15 8.14
C ALA A 43 -11.13 4.95 7.91
N LEU A 44 -11.60 3.70 7.94
CA LEU A 44 -13.03 3.38 7.85
C LEU A 44 -13.84 3.94 9.03
N ALA A 45 -13.26 3.99 10.24
CA ALA A 45 -13.93 4.52 11.41
C ALA A 45 -14.15 6.04 11.38
N ILE A 46 -13.36 6.78 10.61
CA ILE A 46 -13.46 8.23 10.47
C ILE A 46 -14.18 8.67 9.19
N ASP A 47 -14.45 7.77 8.26
CA ASP A 47 -14.94 8.09 6.90
C ASP A 47 -16.21 8.96 6.93
N ASP A 48 -17.25 8.57 7.69
CA ASP A 48 -18.51 9.33 7.81
C ASP A 48 -18.28 10.71 8.42
N TYR A 49 -17.37 10.84 9.37
CA TYR A 49 -17.03 12.11 9.98
C TYR A 49 -16.34 13.05 8.98
N ILE A 50 -15.39 12.55 8.21
CA ILE A 50 -14.73 13.31 7.13
C ILE A 50 -15.75 13.82 6.12
N ARG A 51 -16.70 12.97 5.67
CA ARG A 51 -17.81 13.37 4.79
C ARG A 51 -18.61 14.53 5.38
N SER A 52 -19.00 14.43 6.65
CA SER A 52 -19.87 15.41 7.32
C SER A 52 -19.15 16.72 7.63
N SER A 53 -17.88 16.66 8.06
CA SER A 53 -17.07 17.83 8.39
C SER A 53 -16.54 18.57 7.17
N LYS A 54 -16.58 17.94 5.99
CA LYS A 54 -16.02 18.47 4.74
C LYS A 54 -14.58 18.92 4.91
N THR A 55 -13.77 18.13 5.59
CA THR A 55 -12.36 18.41 5.78
C THR A 55 -11.53 17.55 4.82
N PRO A 56 -10.75 18.17 3.92
CA PRO A 56 -9.90 17.40 3.00
C PRO A 56 -8.95 16.47 3.74
N ILE A 57 -8.82 15.24 3.26
CA ILE A 57 -7.92 14.24 3.84
C ILE A 57 -7.07 13.58 2.75
N LEU A 58 -5.78 13.51 3.01
CA LEU A 58 -4.82 12.69 2.26
C LEU A 58 -4.61 11.41 3.05
N THR A 59 -5.34 10.35 2.66
CA THR A 59 -5.23 9.06 3.38
C THR A 59 -3.99 8.28 2.94
N VAL A 60 -3.37 7.61 3.88
CA VAL A 60 -2.31 6.62 3.65
C VAL A 60 -2.83 5.18 3.83
N ALA A 61 -4.11 5.03 4.20
CA ALA A 61 -4.76 3.73 4.32
C ALA A 61 -5.19 3.18 2.95
N GLY A 62 -4.96 1.88 2.75
CA GLY A 62 -5.25 1.20 1.48
C GLY A 62 -6.70 0.76 1.27
N ALA A 63 -7.63 0.97 2.22
CA ALA A 63 -9.01 0.47 2.17
C ALA A 63 -9.71 0.79 0.83
N GLU A 64 -10.10 -0.25 0.10
CA GLU A 64 -10.60 -0.18 -1.28
C GLU A 64 -11.84 0.71 -1.43
N ASP A 65 -12.87 0.48 -0.60
CA ASP A 65 -14.19 1.11 -0.78
C ASP A 65 -14.19 2.62 -0.56
N MET A 66 -13.21 3.16 0.15
CA MET A 66 -13.10 4.61 0.37
C MET A 66 -12.85 5.42 -0.91
N THR A 67 -12.39 4.75 -1.98
CA THR A 67 -12.21 5.32 -3.33
C THR A 67 -12.89 4.50 -4.42
N GLN A 68 -13.84 3.62 -4.06
CA GLN A 68 -14.58 2.79 -5.01
C GLN A 68 -16.09 2.95 -4.80
N ARG A 69 -16.79 1.91 -4.32
CA ARG A 69 -18.27 1.87 -4.20
C ARG A 69 -18.81 2.92 -3.21
N LYS A 70 -18.01 3.25 -2.20
CA LYS A 70 -18.33 4.26 -1.17
C LYS A 70 -17.36 5.42 -1.20
N ALA A 71 -16.91 5.80 -2.41
CA ALA A 71 -15.94 6.87 -2.57
C ALA A 71 -16.27 8.09 -1.73
N ASN A 72 -15.31 8.54 -0.93
CA ASN A 72 -15.45 9.74 -0.12
C ASN A 72 -14.97 10.96 -0.92
N PRO A 73 -15.85 11.94 -1.21
CA PRO A 73 -15.49 13.08 -2.04
C PRO A 73 -14.48 14.03 -1.39
N TRP A 74 -14.16 13.84 -0.12
CA TRP A 74 -13.18 14.64 0.62
C TRP A 74 -11.84 13.93 0.83
N LEU A 75 -11.67 12.77 0.19
CA LEU A 75 -10.51 11.92 0.35
C LEU A 75 -9.72 11.80 -0.93
N VAL A 76 -8.40 11.98 -0.82
CA VAL A 76 -7.43 11.68 -1.88
C VAL A 76 -6.41 10.68 -1.36
N ARG A 77 -6.05 9.67 -2.16
CA ARG A 77 -5.06 8.65 -1.81
C ARG A 77 -3.88 8.69 -2.79
N PRO A 78 -2.73 9.27 -2.39
CA PRO A 78 -1.55 9.36 -3.25
C PRO A 78 -0.73 8.07 -3.36
N SER A 79 -0.85 7.13 -2.41
CA SER A 79 -0.06 5.91 -2.37
C SER A 79 -0.60 4.80 -3.28
N SER A 80 -1.55 4.02 -2.82
CA SER A 80 -2.29 3.01 -3.58
C SER A 80 -3.44 2.44 -2.76
N THR A 81 -4.41 1.79 -3.41
CA THR A 81 -5.28 0.86 -2.70
C THR A 81 -4.52 -0.40 -2.30
N SER A 82 -5.10 -1.19 -1.39
CA SER A 82 -4.52 -2.46 -0.93
C SER A 82 -4.24 -3.43 -2.09
N ALA A 83 -5.18 -3.58 -3.03
CA ALA A 83 -5.05 -4.50 -4.15
C ALA A 83 -4.24 -3.95 -5.32
N GLN A 84 -4.10 -2.64 -5.45
CA GLN A 84 -3.52 -2.00 -6.66
C GLN A 84 -2.11 -2.48 -6.98
N CYS A 85 -1.27 -2.76 -5.99
CA CYS A 85 0.06 -3.31 -6.19
C CYS A 85 0.06 -4.82 -6.47
N SER A 86 -0.99 -5.51 -6.02
CA SER A 86 -1.09 -6.97 -6.13
C SER A 86 -1.44 -7.43 -7.54
N TYR A 87 -2.17 -6.61 -8.31
CA TYR A 87 -2.51 -6.94 -9.70
C TYR A 87 -1.28 -7.08 -10.61
N PRO A 88 -0.37 -6.07 -10.70
CA PRO A 88 0.85 -6.22 -11.48
C PRO A 88 1.76 -7.33 -10.97
N MET A 89 1.77 -7.60 -9.66
CA MET A 89 2.54 -8.72 -9.10
C MET A 89 2.00 -10.07 -9.59
N ALA A 90 0.69 -10.24 -9.66
CA ALA A 90 0.06 -11.44 -10.19
C ALA A 90 0.33 -11.61 -11.69
N ASP A 91 0.24 -10.53 -12.45
CA ASP A 91 0.57 -10.51 -13.89
C ASP A 91 2.03 -10.94 -14.13
N TYR A 92 2.95 -10.35 -13.36
CA TYR A 92 4.38 -10.69 -13.43
C TYR A 92 4.64 -12.14 -13.03
N ALA A 93 4.04 -12.60 -11.94
CA ALA A 93 4.18 -13.99 -11.48
C ALA A 93 3.74 -15.00 -12.54
N PHE A 94 2.60 -14.75 -13.19
CA PHE A 94 2.09 -15.65 -14.21
C PHE A 94 2.83 -15.54 -15.54
N LYS A 95 3.07 -14.32 -16.05
CA LYS A 95 3.62 -14.10 -17.40
C LYS A 95 5.14 -14.22 -17.48
N GLU A 96 5.86 -13.69 -16.47
CA GLU A 96 7.33 -13.66 -16.51
C GLU A 96 7.94 -14.83 -15.74
N LEU A 97 7.50 -15.05 -14.48
CA LEU A 97 8.01 -16.15 -13.67
C LEU A 97 7.42 -17.51 -14.06
N LYS A 98 6.35 -17.51 -14.86
CA LYS A 98 5.64 -18.74 -15.33
C LYS A 98 5.02 -19.56 -14.21
N HIS A 99 4.78 -18.94 -13.03
CA HIS A 99 4.13 -19.61 -11.92
C HIS A 99 2.69 -19.99 -12.28
N LYS A 100 2.26 -21.15 -11.81
CA LYS A 100 0.94 -21.70 -12.10
C LYS A 100 0.16 -22.08 -10.83
N ARG A 101 0.90 -22.38 -9.75
CA ARG A 101 0.34 -22.93 -8.53
C ARG A 101 0.91 -22.20 -7.31
N VAL A 102 0.10 -21.40 -6.62
CA VAL A 102 0.53 -20.58 -5.50
C VAL A 102 -0.36 -20.76 -4.28
N ALA A 103 0.23 -20.57 -3.10
CA ALA A 103 -0.53 -20.31 -1.87
C ALA A 103 -0.52 -18.82 -1.56
N THR A 104 -1.49 -18.37 -0.79
CA THR A 104 -1.51 -17.01 -0.23
C THR A 104 -1.58 -17.06 1.28
N ILE A 105 -0.95 -16.09 1.92
CA ILE A 105 -1.01 -15.89 3.37
C ILE A 105 -1.02 -14.39 3.67
N GLY A 106 -1.84 -13.95 4.61
CA GLY A 106 -1.91 -12.53 4.97
C GLY A 106 -2.46 -12.27 6.35
N ASP A 107 -2.30 -11.05 6.81
CA ASP A 107 -2.90 -10.58 8.06
C ASP A 107 -4.43 -10.61 7.96
N ASP A 108 -5.11 -11.10 9.01
CA ASP A 108 -6.57 -11.32 9.03
C ASP A 108 -7.33 -10.01 9.34
N PHE A 109 -7.24 -9.04 8.43
CA PHE A 109 -8.04 -7.81 8.43
C PHE A 109 -8.15 -7.25 6.99
N ALA A 110 -8.94 -6.18 6.81
CA ALA A 110 -9.30 -5.65 5.48
C ALA A 110 -8.11 -5.50 4.52
N PHE A 111 -7.00 -4.91 4.96
CA PHE A 111 -5.80 -4.74 4.12
C PHE A 111 -5.25 -6.07 3.59
N GLY A 112 -5.05 -7.06 4.48
CA GLY A 112 -4.54 -8.37 4.07
C GLY A 112 -5.51 -9.09 3.13
N HIS A 113 -6.82 -9.03 3.44
CA HIS A 113 -7.87 -9.61 2.59
C HIS A 113 -7.87 -9.00 1.20
N GLU A 114 -7.83 -7.69 1.08
CA GLU A 114 -7.87 -6.96 -0.19
C GLU A 114 -6.60 -7.21 -1.02
N CYS A 115 -5.40 -7.20 -0.40
CA CYS A 115 -4.16 -7.53 -1.09
C CYS A 115 -4.17 -8.95 -1.68
N VAL A 116 -4.58 -9.94 -0.87
CA VAL A 116 -4.70 -11.34 -1.32
C VAL A 116 -5.75 -11.47 -2.41
N ALA A 117 -6.91 -10.82 -2.24
CA ALA A 117 -7.99 -10.88 -3.23
C ALA A 117 -7.58 -10.27 -4.58
N GLY A 118 -6.87 -9.13 -4.57
CA GLY A 118 -6.33 -8.52 -5.78
C GLY A 118 -5.35 -9.44 -6.51
N PHE A 119 -4.42 -10.05 -5.78
CA PHE A 119 -3.49 -11.03 -6.35
C PHE A 119 -4.25 -12.24 -6.91
N GLN A 120 -5.12 -12.85 -6.10
CA GLN A 120 -5.90 -14.02 -6.49
C GLN A 120 -6.70 -13.77 -7.76
N LYS A 121 -7.47 -12.67 -7.79
CA LYS A 121 -8.30 -12.34 -8.94
C LYS A 121 -7.47 -12.24 -10.22
N ALA A 122 -6.42 -11.43 -10.22
CA ALA A 122 -5.60 -11.22 -11.41
C ALA A 122 -4.86 -12.50 -11.82
N PHE A 123 -4.37 -13.29 -10.86
CA PHE A 123 -3.65 -14.53 -11.13
C PHE A 123 -4.56 -15.64 -11.70
N GLU A 124 -5.76 -15.80 -11.11
CA GLU A 124 -6.74 -16.79 -11.57
C GLU A 124 -7.39 -16.41 -12.92
N ASP A 125 -7.58 -15.12 -13.18
CA ASP A 125 -8.10 -14.65 -14.48
C ASP A 125 -7.10 -14.89 -15.64
N LEU A 126 -5.81 -15.01 -15.34
CA LEU A 126 -4.76 -15.42 -16.27
C LEU A 126 -4.64 -16.95 -16.42
N GLY A 127 -5.36 -17.73 -15.62
CA GLY A 127 -5.30 -19.20 -15.62
C GLY A 127 -4.35 -19.81 -14.59
N GLY A 128 -3.84 -19.01 -13.66
CA GLY A 128 -3.13 -19.49 -12.47
C GLY A 128 -4.09 -20.12 -11.45
N LYS A 129 -3.53 -20.82 -10.46
CA LYS A 129 -4.30 -21.49 -9.41
C LYS A 129 -3.84 -21.03 -8.04
N VAL A 130 -4.73 -20.39 -7.29
CA VAL A 130 -4.54 -20.19 -5.85
C VAL A 130 -5.09 -21.42 -5.13
N VAL A 131 -4.20 -22.27 -4.67
CA VAL A 131 -4.59 -23.59 -4.11
C VAL A 131 -4.74 -23.60 -2.61
N GLN A 132 -4.30 -22.53 -1.94
CA GLN A 132 -4.41 -22.40 -0.49
C GLN A 132 -4.47 -20.93 -0.10
N LYS A 133 -5.31 -20.59 0.87
CA LYS A 133 -5.40 -19.25 1.50
C LYS A 133 -5.27 -19.43 3.00
N LEU A 134 -4.30 -18.78 3.62
CA LEU A 134 -4.07 -18.77 5.05
C LEU A 134 -4.20 -17.35 5.60
N TRP A 135 -4.71 -17.24 6.81
CA TRP A 135 -4.90 -15.98 7.51
C TRP A 135 -4.27 -16.01 8.88
N THR A 136 -3.53 -14.98 9.22
CA THR A 136 -2.82 -14.86 10.49
C THR A 136 -3.33 -13.67 11.29
N PRO A 137 -3.57 -13.79 12.59
CA PRO A 137 -3.90 -12.65 13.43
C PRO A 137 -2.79 -11.59 13.39
N LEU A 138 -3.17 -10.31 13.50
CA LEU A 138 -2.20 -9.20 13.54
C LEU A 138 -1.13 -9.33 14.63
N ASN A 139 -1.49 -9.98 15.74
CA ASN A 139 -0.61 -10.21 16.88
C ASN A 139 -0.09 -11.64 16.94
N ALA A 140 -0.02 -12.36 15.82
CA ALA A 140 0.52 -13.71 15.78
C ALA A 140 1.93 -13.75 16.40
N PRO A 141 2.18 -14.58 17.42
CA PRO A 141 3.49 -14.66 18.05
C PRO A 141 4.52 -15.31 17.13
N ASP A 142 4.09 -16.30 16.35
CA ASP A 142 4.89 -17.03 15.35
C ASP A 142 4.01 -17.53 14.20
N TYR A 143 4.65 -18.03 13.17
CA TYR A 143 4.02 -18.55 11.95
C TYR A 143 4.19 -20.06 11.74
N GLY A 144 4.86 -20.77 12.65
CA GLY A 144 5.19 -22.20 12.50
C GLY A 144 3.99 -23.07 12.15
N THR A 145 2.86 -22.88 12.85
CA THR A 145 1.61 -23.61 12.59
C THR A 145 1.07 -23.35 11.17
N TYR A 146 1.25 -22.16 10.64
CA TYR A 146 0.82 -21.82 9.27
C TYR A 146 1.79 -22.38 8.24
N LEU A 147 3.10 -22.26 8.48
CA LEU A 147 4.14 -22.75 7.58
C LEU A 147 4.07 -24.26 7.38
N SER A 148 3.74 -25.01 8.44
CA SER A 148 3.57 -26.48 8.38
C SER A 148 2.34 -26.92 7.56
N GLN A 149 1.40 -26.01 7.28
CA GLN A 149 0.19 -26.30 6.49
C GLN A 149 0.40 -26.10 5.00
N PHE A 150 1.50 -25.48 4.56
CA PHE A 150 1.69 -25.25 3.14
C PHE A 150 1.63 -26.52 2.33
N LYS A 151 0.83 -26.47 1.26
CA LYS A 151 0.71 -27.56 0.30
C LYS A 151 2.04 -27.83 -0.39
N PRO A 152 2.30 -29.06 -0.79
CA PRO A 152 3.51 -29.39 -1.56
C PRO A 152 3.42 -28.82 -2.99
N ASN A 153 4.58 -28.71 -3.65
CA ASN A 153 4.71 -28.34 -5.05
C ASN A 153 4.12 -26.95 -5.39
N LEU A 154 4.28 -25.99 -4.49
CA LEU A 154 3.96 -24.58 -4.75
C LEU A 154 5.10 -23.96 -5.57
N ASP A 155 4.77 -23.19 -6.60
CA ASP A 155 5.73 -22.34 -7.32
C ASP A 155 6.12 -21.14 -6.46
N ALA A 156 5.16 -20.59 -5.71
CA ALA A 156 5.38 -19.45 -4.83
C ALA A 156 4.34 -19.36 -3.71
N VAL A 157 4.67 -18.54 -2.71
CA VAL A 157 3.75 -18.06 -1.68
C VAL A 157 3.63 -16.55 -1.80
N PHE A 158 2.41 -16.04 -2.05
CA PHE A 158 2.12 -14.62 -2.00
C PHE A 158 1.77 -14.22 -0.57
N THR A 159 2.50 -13.24 -0.04
CA THR A 159 2.29 -12.74 1.32
C THR A 159 1.74 -11.32 1.35
N ALA A 160 0.76 -11.08 2.24
CA ALA A 160 0.13 -9.79 2.50
C ALA A 160 0.20 -9.42 3.99
N HIS A 161 1.40 -9.44 4.53
CA HIS A 161 1.69 -9.03 5.90
C HIS A 161 2.17 -7.57 5.96
N ALA A 162 1.84 -6.86 7.01
CA ALA A 162 2.23 -5.48 7.24
C ALA A 162 3.30 -5.35 8.35
N GLY A 163 4.17 -4.36 8.21
CA GLY A 163 5.15 -3.99 9.22
C GLY A 163 6.02 -5.17 9.69
N SER A 164 6.15 -5.31 11.02
CA SER A 164 6.96 -6.37 11.63
C SER A 164 6.47 -7.80 11.36
N ASN A 165 5.20 -7.96 10.95
CA ASN A 165 4.67 -9.26 10.56
C ASN A 165 5.33 -9.79 9.29
N GLY A 166 5.58 -8.92 8.31
CA GLY A 166 6.34 -9.28 7.11
C GLY A 166 7.77 -9.74 7.44
N LEU A 167 8.46 -9.01 8.30
CA LEU A 167 9.79 -9.39 8.80
C LEU A 167 9.80 -10.78 9.46
N LYS A 168 8.85 -11.02 10.39
CA LYS A 168 8.72 -12.32 11.07
C LYS A 168 8.44 -13.45 10.08
N PHE A 169 7.50 -13.24 9.16
CA PHE A 169 7.12 -14.24 8.18
C PHE A 169 8.32 -14.67 7.32
N VAL A 170 9.05 -13.71 6.73
CA VAL A 170 10.20 -13.99 5.87
C VAL A 170 11.30 -14.74 6.64
N ARG A 171 11.59 -14.32 7.87
CA ARG A 171 12.57 -14.98 8.72
C ARG A 171 12.17 -16.43 9.02
N GLN A 172 10.94 -16.64 9.43
CA GLN A 172 10.48 -17.97 9.80
C GLN A 172 10.35 -18.91 8.59
N MET A 173 9.99 -18.39 7.41
CA MET A 173 10.10 -19.20 6.17
C MET A 173 11.49 -19.82 6.03
N ALA A 174 12.54 -19.03 6.21
CA ALA A 174 13.92 -19.50 6.14
C ALA A 174 14.31 -20.42 7.31
N GLU A 175 13.93 -20.09 8.54
CA GLU A 175 14.20 -20.88 9.75
C GLU A 175 13.57 -22.28 9.69
N TYR A 176 12.37 -22.39 9.09
CA TYR A 176 11.70 -23.67 8.83
C TYR A 176 12.21 -24.39 7.58
N GLY A 177 13.26 -23.83 6.94
CA GLY A 177 13.86 -24.42 5.73
C GLY A 177 12.96 -24.41 4.50
N ASN A 178 11.90 -23.58 4.50
CA ASN A 178 11.02 -23.47 3.36
C ASN A 178 11.67 -22.58 2.29
N LYS A 179 11.93 -23.16 1.11
CA LYS A 179 12.59 -22.50 -0.03
C LYS A 179 11.63 -22.05 -1.12
N THR A 180 10.33 -22.13 -0.88
CA THR A 180 9.32 -21.66 -1.84
C THR A 180 9.52 -20.18 -2.12
N GLN A 181 9.44 -19.77 -3.37
CA GLN A 181 9.57 -18.37 -3.78
C GLN A 181 8.59 -17.48 -3.02
N ILE A 182 9.07 -16.43 -2.38
CA ILE A 182 8.24 -15.43 -1.74
C ILE A 182 7.86 -14.37 -2.76
N LEU A 183 6.57 -14.15 -2.92
CA LEU A 183 5.98 -13.01 -3.60
C LEU A 183 5.25 -12.15 -2.58
N GLY A 184 5.13 -10.85 -2.82
CA GLY A 184 4.41 -9.98 -1.88
C GLY A 184 3.77 -8.75 -2.52
N GLY A 185 2.86 -8.14 -1.77
CA GLY A 185 2.40 -6.77 -1.99
C GLY A 185 3.46 -5.75 -1.57
N PHE A 186 3.05 -4.54 -1.26
CA PHE A 186 3.99 -3.43 -1.02
C PHE A 186 4.60 -3.38 0.38
N THR A 187 4.05 -4.09 1.36
CA THR A 187 4.45 -3.97 2.77
C THR A 187 5.36 -5.06 3.33
N PRO A 188 5.31 -6.35 2.89
CA PRO A 188 5.95 -7.43 3.65
C PRO A 188 7.48 -7.36 3.64
N ILE A 189 8.07 -6.71 2.65
CA ILE A 189 9.53 -6.53 2.51
C ILE A 189 9.82 -5.05 2.27
N ASP A 190 9.58 -4.27 3.32
CA ASP A 190 9.79 -2.83 3.30
C ASP A 190 11.28 -2.48 3.46
N GLU A 191 11.73 -1.40 2.81
CA GLU A 191 13.13 -0.94 2.85
C GLU A 191 13.63 -0.69 4.27
N SER A 192 12.77 -0.16 5.14
CA SER A 192 13.12 0.14 6.54
C SER A 192 13.45 -1.10 7.36
N LEU A 193 12.95 -2.27 6.95
CA LEU A 193 13.19 -3.56 7.60
C LEU A 193 14.18 -4.45 6.84
N LEU A 194 14.54 -4.08 5.62
CA LEU A 194 15.26 -4.94 4.69
C LEU A 194 16.62 -5.39 5.20
N GLN A 195 17.38 -4.51 5.87
CA GLN A 195 18.66 -4.89 6.47
C GLN A 195 18.50 -5.88 7.65
N GLN A 196 17.36 -5.83 8.33
CA GLN A 196 17.04 -6.78 9.40
C GLN A 196 16.55 -8.12 8.84
N ILE A 197 15.86 -8.12 7.70
CA ILE A 197 15.48 -9.33 6.95
C ILE A 197 16.74 -10.04 6.45
N GLY A 198 17.69 -9.28 5.90
CA GLY A 198 18.99 -9.80 5.50
C GLY A 198 18.94 -10.84 4.38
N GLU A 199 19.79 -11.86 4.48
CA GLU A 199 19.89 -12.94 3.49
C GLU A 199 18.61 -13.75 3.33
N GLN A 200 17.79 -13.80 4.35
CA GLN A 200 16.52 -14.53 4.35
C GLN A 200 15.51 -13.98 3.34
N GLY A 201 15.64 -12.70 2.98
CA GLY A 201 14.81 -12.05 1.97
C GLY A 201 15.34 -12.15 0.54
N LEU A 202 16.57 -12.63 0.33
CA LEU A 202 17.16 -12.66 -1.01
C LEU A 202 16.30 -13.41 -2.02
N GLY A 203 16.09 -12.77 -3.18
CA GLY A 203 15.29 -13.34 -4.25
C GLY A 203 13.78 -13.19 -4.09
N ALA A 204 13.28 -12.71 -2.96
CA ALA A 204 11.86 -12.38 -2.82
C ALA A 204 11.47 -11.24 -3.78
N ILE A 205 10.26 -11.32 -4.33
CA ILE A 205 9.77 -10.37 -5.34
C ILE A 205 8.47 -9.72 -4.84
N THR A 206 8.39 -8.39 -4.93
CA THR A 206 7.22 -7.62 -4.46
C THR A 206 6.71 -6.66 -5.52
N GLY A 207 5.40 -6.45 -5.54
CA GLY A 207 4.78 -5.36 -6.29
C GLY A 207 4.58 -4.15 -5.37
N CYS A 208 5.11 -2.99 -5.72
CA CYS A 208 5.03 -1.81 -4.87
C CYS A 208 4.98 -0.53 -5.68
N TRP A 209 4.30 0.47 -5.17
CA TRP A 209 4.26 1.81 -5.74
C TRP A 209 5.52 2.65 -5.46
N TYR A 210 6.42 2.16 -4.59
CA TYR A 210 7.63 2.85 -4.19
C TYR A 210 8.83 1.88 -4.10
N SER A 211 10.02 2.42 -4.32
CA SER A 211 11.32 1.85 -3.96
C SER A 211 12.32 2.96 -3.70
N ALA A 212 13.18 2.79 -2.71
CA ALA A 212 14.33 3.68 -2.49
C ALA A 212 15.30 3.71 -3.70
N GLN A 213 15.16 2.77 -4.64
CA GLN A 213 15.95 2.67 -5.87
C GLN A 213 15.34 3.42 -7.07
N ILE A 214 14.22 4.16 -6.90
CA ILE A 214 13.67 4.99 -7.98
C ILE A 214 14.66 6.07 -8.37
N ASP A 215 15.04 6.07 -9.67
CA ASP A 215 16.06 6.96 -10.22
C ASP A 215 15.46 8.29 -10.69
N ASN A 216 15.11 9.15 -9.72
CA ASN A 216 14.77 10.54 -9.97
C ASN A 216 15.36 11.46 -8.89
N ALA A 217 15.45 12.75 -9.17
CA ALA A 217 16.11 13.73 -8.29
C ALA A 217 15.40 13.90 -6.94
N ILE A 218 14.06 13.82 -6.93
CA ILE A 218 13.23 13.99 -5.72
C ILE A 218 13.46 12.81 -4.78
N ASN A 219 13.37 11.59 -5.29
CA ASN A 219 13.59 10.40 -4.49
C ASN A 219 15.02 10.31 -3.96
N LYS A 220 16.03 10.62 -4.80
CA LYS A 220 17.44 10.64 -4.36
C LYS A 220 17.66 11.61 -3.19
N ARG A 221 17.06 12.81 -3.26
CA ARG A 221 17.13 13.77 -2.15
C ARG A 221 16.43 13.23 -0.91
N PHE A 222 15.21 12.73 -1.06
CA PHE A 222 14.44 12.17 0.05
C PHE A 222 15.19 11.02 0.74
N VAL A 223 15.72 10.06 -0.01
CA VAL A 223 16.51 8.94 0.51
C VAL A 223 17.76 9.47 1.27
N ALA A 224 18.48 10.42 0.69
CA ALA A 224 19.69 10.98 1.33
C ALA A 224 19.37 11.71 2.65
N GLU A 225 18.27 12.47 2.70
CA GLU A 225 17.82 13.17 3.90
C GLU A 225 17.40 12.19 5.01
N ILE A 226 16.61 11.16 4.69
CA ILE A 226 16.22 10.13 5.66
C ILE A 226 17.43 9.33 6.15
N GLN A 227 18.33 8.93 5.27
CA GLN A 227 19.56 8.22 5.66
C GLN A 227 20.45 9.07 6.56
N LYS A 228 20.54 10.37 6.28
CA LYS A 228 21.32 11.31 7.11
C LYS A 228 20.76 11.43 8.52
N GLU A 229 19.44 11.54 8.64
CA GLU A 229 18.76 11.78 9.92
C GLU A 229 18.58 10.49 10.73
N TYR A 230 18.05 9.43 10.09
CA TYR A 230 17.59 8.21 10.77
C TYR A 230 18.50 6.99 10.58
N LYS A 231 19.52 7.06 9.71
CA LYS A 231 20.47 5.97 9.39
C LYS A 231 19.81 4.71 8.82
N VAL A 232 18.64 4.85 8.21
CA VAL A 232 17.88 3.79 7.54
C VAL A 232 17.47 4.22 6.14
N ASP A 233 17.17 3.26 5.27
CA ASP A 233 16.53 3.55 4.00
C ASP A 233 15.04 3.82 4.23
N PRO A 234 14.44 4.84 3.58
CA PRO A 234 13.03 5.09 3.72
C PRO A 234 12.20 3.98 3.08
N GLY A 235 11.26 3.46 3.83
CA GLY A 235 10.25 2.53 3.34
C GLY A 235 8.97 3.22 2.88
N VAL A 236 7.97 2.42 2.53
CA VAL A 236 6.69 2.91 2.01
C VAL A 236 5.99 3.89 2.95
N TYR A 237 6.07 3.69 4.26
CA TYR A 237 5.37 4.54 5.23
C TYR A 237 5.94 5.97 5.31
N ALA A 238 7.26 6.10 5.25
CA ALA A 238 7.89 7.41 5.16
C ALA A 238 7.63 8.06 3.80
N ALA A 239 7.72 7.26 2.72
CA ALA A 239 7.50 7.72 1.36
C ALA A 239 6.05 8.23 1.13
N GLU A 240 5.02 7.54 1.66
CA GLU A 240 3.64 7.97 1.47
C GLU A 240 3.30 9.24 2.22
N THR A 241 3.88 9.43 3.43
CA THR A 241 3.69 10.67 4.19
C THR A 241 4.36 11.85 3.48
N TYR A 242 5.58 11.66 2.95
CA TYR A 242 6.25 12.66 2.13
C TYR A 242 5.44 12.99 0.87
N LEU A 243 4.93 11.97 0.18
CA LEU A 243 4.11 12.12 -1.02
C LEU A 243 2.82 12.90 -0.76
N CYS A 244 2.16 12.69 0.40
CA CYS A 244 1.04 13.50 0.83
C CYS A 244 1.44 14.98 0.93
N GLY A 245 2.64 15.27 1.44
CA GLY A 245 3.19 16.62 1.48
C GLY A 245 3.43 17.21 0.09
N GLU A 246 3.96 16.44 -0.86
CA GLU A 246 4.14 16.88 -2.25
C GLU A 246 2.79 17.26 -2.91
N VAL A 247 1.77 16.39 -2.77
CA VAL A 247 0.43 16.61 -3.33
C VAL A 247 -0.24 17.82 -2.67
N LEU A 248 -0.14 17.93 -1.34
CA LEU A 248 -0.69 19.08 -0.61
C LEU A 248 -0.02 20.39 -1.04
N ASN A 249 1.30 20.42 -1.15
CA ASN A 249 2.03 21.59 -1.60
C ASN A 249 1.59 22.02 -3.01
N HIS A 250 1.50 21.07 -3.93
CA HIS A 250 1.03 21.33 -5.30
C HIS A 250 -0.39 21.93 -5.30
N ALA A 251 -1.32 21.38 -4.51
CA ALA A 251 -2.68 21.88 -4.40
C ALA A 251 -2.74 23.28 -3.78
N VAL A 252 -1.97 23.54 -2.72
CA VAL A 252 -1.89 24.85 -2.05
C VAL A 252 -1.34 25.92 -2.99
N GLU A 253 -0.34 25.59 -3.78
CA GLU A 253 0.21 26.51 -4.80
C GLU A 253 -0.84 26.82 -5.89
N ALA A 254 -1.58 25.82 -6.36
CA ALA A 254 -2.63 26.00 -7.37
C ALA A 254 -3.73 26.97 -6.93
N ILE A 255 -4.11 26.96 -5.65
CA ILE A 255 -5.10 27.88 -5.06
C ILE A 255 -4.47 29.16 -4.46
N LYS A 256 -3.17 29.40 -4.71
CA LYS A 256 -2.43 30.58 -4.24
C LYS A 256 -2.51 30.75 -2.70
N GLY A 257 -2.47 29.63 -1.97
CA GLY A 257 -2.48 29.60 -0.51
C GLY A 257 -3.84 29.90 0.16
N LYS A 258 -4.95 29.91 -0.56
CA LYS A 258 -6.31 30.19 -0.02
C LYS A 258 -6.93 28.92 0.59
N VAL A 259 -6.28 28.36 1.60
CA VAL A 259 -6.62 27.06 2.21
C VAL A 259 -7.88 27.08 3.09
N GLU A 260 -8.38 28.27 3.45
CA GLU A 260 -9.64 28.45 4.16
C GLU A 260 -10.87 28.07 3.33
N ASP A 261 -10.74 28.13 2.01
CA ASP A 261 -11.73 27.60 1.08
C ASP A 261 -11.52 26.08 0.92
N LYS A 262 -12.20 25.30 1.78
CA LYS A 262 -12.09 23.84 1.79
C LYS A 262 -12.51 23.21 0.47
N ASP A 263 -13.52 23.75 -0.21
CA ASP A 263 -13.97 23.24 -1.52
C ASP A 263 -12.89 23.45 -2.58
N ALA A 264 -12.27 24.64 -2.61
CA ALA A 264 -11.18 24.91 -3.54
C ALA A 264 -9.94 24.05 -3.27
N LEU A 265 -9.57 23.85 -1.99
CA LEU A 265 -8.47 22.98 -1.61
C LEU A 265 -8.74 21.53 -2.00
N ASN A 266 -9.93 21.02 -1.67
CA ASN A 266 -10.32 19.65 -2.00
C ASN A 266 -10.31 19.41 -3.53
N LYS A 267 -10.86 20.34 -4.29
CA LYS A 267 -10.81 20.28 -5.75
C LYS A 267 -9.39 20.26 -6.27
N ALA A 268 -8.52 21.13 -5.76
CA ALA A 268 -7.11 21.18 -6.18
C ALA A 268 -6.34 19.90 -5.85
N LEU A 269 -6.67 19.24 -4.73
CA LEU A 269 -6.11 17.93 -4.37
C LEU A 269 -6.52 16.84 -5.37
N HIS A 270 -7.80 16.76 -5.74
CA HIS A 270 -8.32 15.79 -6.71
C HIS A 270 -7.79 16.01 -8.14
N GLU A 271 -7.58 17.26 -8.52
CA GLU A 271 -7.08 17.64 -9.86
C GLU A 271 -5.55 17.65 -9.97
N ALA A 272 -4.84 17.38 -8.87
CA ALA A 272 -3.38 17.40 -8.85
C ALA A 272 -2.77 16.40 -9.85
N LYS A 273 -1.80 16.88 -10.62
CA LYS A 273 -1.00 16.08 -11.55
C LYS A 273 0.46 16.41 -11.33
N LEU A 274 1.21 15.45 -10.87
CA LEU A 274 2.64 15.59 -10.63
C LEU A 274 3.38 14.77 -11.68
N PRO A 275 3.97 15.40 -12.70
CA PRO A 275 4.79 14.68 -13.69
C PRO A 275 6.04 14.09 -13.06
N ASP A 276 6.53 14.73 -11.98
CA ASP A 276 7.62 14.28 -11.15
C ASP A 276 7.18 14.27 -9.68
N SER A 277 7.39 13.16 -9.02
CA SER A 277 7.25 13.00 -7.57
C SER A 277 8.25 11.95 -7.09
N LEU A 278 8.38 11.75 -5.79
CA LEU A 278 9.29 10.72 -5.28
C LEU A 278 9.00 9.32 -5.87
N ARG A 279 7.75 9.05 -6.24
CA ARG A 279 7.33 7.77 -6.85
C ARG A 279 7.30 7.76 -8.38
N GLY A 280 7.71 8.85 -9.04
CA GLY A 280 7.51 9.10 -10.46
C GLY A 280 6.19 9.80 -10.76
N PRO A 281 5.72 9.80 -12.02
CA PRO A 281 4.51 10.52 -12.41
C PRO A 281 3.27 9.94 -11.73
N LEU A 282 2.35 10.85 -11.34
CA LEU A 282 1.04 10.50 -10.79
C LEU A 282 -0.05 11.49 -11.20
N SER A 283 -1.27 10.99 -11.21
CA SER A 283 -2.52 11.74 -11.27
C SER A 283 -3.56 11.00 -10.42
N PHE A 284 -4.77 11.56 -10.33
CA PHE A 284 -5.87 10.94 -9.61
C PHE A 284 -7.01 10.60 -10.58
N ASP A 285 -7.73 9.50 -10.27
CA ASP A 285 -8.98 9.17 -10.93
C ASP A 285 -10.14 10.00 -10.33
N GLU A 286 -11.36 9.83 -10.88
CA GLU A 286 -12.54 10.54 -10.43
C GLU A 286 -12.94 10.26 -8.98
N PHE A 287 -12.39 9.24 -8.37
CA PHE A 287 -12.63 8.85 -6.97
C PHE A 287 -11.55 9.35 -6.01
N GLY A 288 -10.56 10.10 -6.50
CA GLY A 288 -9.44 10.60 -5.71
C GLY A 288 -8.36 9.56 -5.42
N ASN A 289 -8.39 8.42 -6.11
CA ASN A 289 -7.31 7.43 -6.00
C ASN A 289 -6.22 7.66 -7.04
N VAL A 290 -4.98 7.39 -6.66
CA VAL A 290 -3.84 7.58 -7.54
C VAL A 290 -3.87 6.67 -8.77
N VAL A 291 -3.47 7.22 -9.90
CA VAL A 291 -3.02 6.51 -11.11
C VAL A 291 -1.54 6.79 -11.28
N GLY A 292 -0.71 5.75 -11.18
CA GLY A 292 0.74 5.92 -11.18
C GLY A 292 1.49 4.61 -11.39
N ASN A 293 2.81 4.68 -11.32
CA ASN A 293 3.64 3.51 -11.54
C ASN A 293 3.55 2.49 -10.39
N ILE A 294 3.56 1.20 -10.75
CA ILE A 294 3.82 0.09 -9.83
C ILE A 294 5.11 -0.59 -10.29
N TYR A 295 6.01 -0.78 -9.35
CA TYR A 295 7.32 -1.38 -9.56
C TYR A 295 7.33 -2.83 -9.07
N ILE A 296 7.79 -3.75 -9.90
CA ILE A 296 8.18 -5.07 -9.45
C ILE A 296 9.61 -4.97 -8.94
N ARG A 297 9.79 -5.31 -7.68
CA ARG A 297 11.06 -5.20 -6.97
C ARG A 297 11.54 -6.58 -6.56
N LYS A 298 12.83 -6.80 -6.65
CA LYS A 298 13.49 -8.03 -6.19
C LYS A 298 14.51 -7.69 -5.12
N VAL A 299 14.54 -8.46 -4.05
CA VAL A 299 15.55 -8.30 -3.02
C VAL A 299 16.88 -8.83 -3.56
N GLU A 300 17.86 -7.93 -3.62
CA GLU A 300 19.23 -8.21 -4.06
C GLU A 300 20.24 -7.66 -3.04
N LYS A 301 21.46 -8.18 -3.09
CA LYS A 301 22.59 -7.63 -2.33
C LYS A 301 23.49 -6.86 -3.27
N LYS A 302 23.65 -5.56 -3.01
CA LYS A 302 24.49 -4.66 -3.80
C LYS A 302 25.39 -3.85 -2.86
N ASP A 303 26.67 -3.81 -3.13
CA ASP A 303 27.67 -3.06 -2.34
C ASP A 303 27.58 -3.34 -0.83
N GLY A 304 27.33 -4.59 -0.46
CA GLY A 304 27.20 -5.05 0.93
C GLY A 304 25.85 -4.79 1.59
N LYS A 305 24.91 -4.10 0.93
CA LYS A 305 23.57 -3.77 1.43
C LYS A 305 22.48 -4.59 0.70
N TYR A 306 21.40 -4.87 1.39
CA TYR A 306 20.20 -5.42 0.78
C TYR A 306 19.34 -4.29 0.23
N ILE A 307 18.87 -4.43 -1.00
CA ILE A 307 18.05 -3.43 -1.69
C ILE A 307 16.83 -4.10 -2.35
N ASN A 308 15.76 -3.35 -2.52
CA ASN A 308 14.63 -3.69 -3.37
C ASN A 308 14.90 -3.16 -4.80
N ALA A 309 15.67 -3.92 -5.59
CA ALA A 309 16.01 -3.56 -6.96
C ALA A 309 14.76 -3.56 -7.85
N ILE A 310 14.53 -2.52 -8.62
CA ILE A 310 13.44 -2.45 -9.59
C ILE A 310 13.81 -3.30 -10.80
N ILE A 311 13.00 -4.34 -11.08
CA ILE A 311 13.22 -5.27 -12.20
C ILE A 311 12.19 -5.09 -13.32
N LYS A 312 11.03 -4.46 -13.03
CA LYS A 312 10.02 -4.09 -14.02
C LYS A 312 9.17 -2.93 -13.51
N THR A 313 8.71 -2.08 -14.42
CA THR A 313 7.77 -0.99 -14.12
C THR A 313 6.49 -1.21 -14.92
N TYR A 314 5.34 -1.14 -14.23
CA TYR A 314 4.02 -1.05 -14.83
C TYR A 314 3.56 0.41 -14.73
N PRO A 315 3.47 1.15 -15.84
CA PRO A 315 3.09 2.56 -15.79
C PRO A 315 1.58 2.73 -15.68
N ASN A 316 1.16 3.86 -15.09
CA ASN A 316 -0.23 4.32 -15.06
C ASN A 316 -1.23 3.27 -14.54
N VAL A 317 -0.87 2.54 -13.51
CA VAL A 317 -1.74 1.53 -12.90
C VAL A 317 -2.84 2.23 -12.12
N SER A 318 -4.10 1.94 -12.48
CA SER A 318 -5.28 2.38 -11.74
C SER A 318 -5.68 1.38 -10.67
N GLN A 319 -6.55 1.78 -9.74
CA GLN A 319 -7.14 0.88 -8.74
C GLN A 319 -8.01 -0.23 -9.34
N PHE A 320 -8.43 -0.08 -10.59
CA PHE A 320 -9.22 -1.08 -11.31
C PHE A 320 -8.37 -1.98 -12.21
N TRP A 321 -7.04 -1.80 -12.22
CA TRP A 321 -6.14 -2.54 -13.08
C TRP A 321 -6.55 -2.44 -14.56
N THR A 322 -6.75 -3.56 -15.23
CA THR A 322 -7.22 -3.67 -16.62
C THR A 322 -8.71 -4.00 -16.73
N TYR A 323 -9.42 -4.04 -15.59
CA TYR A 323 -10.84 -4.35 -15.55
C TYR A 323 -11.70 -3.16 -15.99
N ASN A 324 -12.85 -3.44 -16.59
CA ASN A 324 -13.84 -2.41 -16.79
C ASN A 324 -14.35 -1.91 -15.43
N LYS A 325 -14.24 -0.62 -15.19
CA LYS A 325 -14.57 0.03 -13.91
C LYS A 325 -16.01 -0.24 -13.50
N ASP A 326 -16.98 -0.05 -14.43
CA ASP A 326 -18.39 -0.15 -14.10
C ASP A 326 -18.79 -1.59 -13.75
N GLU A 327 -18.23 -2.57 -14.45
CA GLU A 327 -18.39 -3.98 -14.12
C GLU A 327 -17.70 -4.37 -12.81
N PHE A 328 -16.51 -3.81 -12.56
CA PHE A 328 -15.79 -4.04 -11.31
C PHE A 328 -16.58 -3.54 -10.10
N LEU A 329 -17.16 -2.36 -10.19
CA LEU A 329 -17.93 -1.74 -9.11
C LEU A 329 -19.26 -2.43 -8.79
N LYS A 330 -19.78 -3.27 -9.68
CA LYS A 330 -20.98 -4.11 -9.41
C LYS A 330 -20.67 -5.28 -8.48
N ASN A 331 -19.42 -5.69 -8.38
CA ASN A 331 -19.00 -6.78 -7.51
C ASN A 331 -18.89 -6.33 -6.05
N PRO A 332 -18.97 -7.24 -5.07
CA PRO A 332 -18.67 -6.92 -3.67
C PRO A 332 -17.25 -6.37 -3.50
N VAL A 333 -17.03 -5.65 -2.40
CA VAL A 333 -15.66 -5.28 -1.99
C VAL A 333 -14.85 -6.54 -1.72
N PHE A 334 -13.57 -6.48 -1.99
CA PHE A 334 -12.64 -7.57 -1.66
C PHE A 334 -12.68 -7.87 -0.17
N SER A 335 -12.69 -9.15 0.14
CA SER A 335 -12.79 -9.64 1.52
C SER A 335 -12.06 -10.99 1.67
N ARG A 336 -12.09 -11.53 2.88
CA ARG A 336 -11.57 -12.87 3.15
C ARG A 336 -12.14 -13.94 2.20
N ASP A 337 -13.43 -13.82 1.87
CA ASP A 337 -14.18 -14.83 1.09
C ASP A 337 -14.47 -14.37 -0.35
N TYR A 338 -14.19 -13.10 -0.68
CA TYR A 338 -14.44 -12.58 -2.02
C TYR A 338 -13.15 -11.99 -2.64
N PRO A 339 -12.79 -12.36 -3.89
CA PRO A 339 -13.45 -13.32 -4.77
C PRO A 339 -13.37 -14.75 -4.24
N PRO A 340 -14.39 -15.59 -4.52
CA PRO A 340 -14.35 -16.99 -4.14
C PRO A 340 -13.18 -17.68 -4.85
N ALA A 341 -12.39 -18.42 -4.10
CA ALA A 341 -11.26 -19.16 -4.68
C ALA A 341 -11.78 -20.35 -5.49
N LYS A 342 -11.23 -20.49 -6.72
CA LYS A 342 -11.69 -21.51 -7.67
C LYS A 342 -10.96 -22.85 -7.53
N ASN A 343 -9.80 -22.87 -6.87
CA ASN A 343 -8.84 -23.98 -6.94
C ASN A 343 -8.29 -24.41 -5.57
N LEU A 344 -9.00 -24.15 -4.46
CA LEU A 344 -8.56 -24.59 -3.13
C LEU A 344 -8.51 -26.12 -3.04
N GLU A 345 -7.45 -26.66 -2.39
CA GLU A 345 -7.19 -28.09 -2.18
C GLU A 345 -7.22 -28.50 -0.71
#